data_4f27739c0c00280bf66c72bde1f86b1a
#
_entry.id   4f27739c0c00280bf66c72bde1f86b1a
#
_cell.length_a   1.000
_cell.length_b   1.000
_cell.length_c   1.000
_cell.angle_alpha   90.00
_cell.angle_beta   90.00
_cell.angle_gamma   90.00
#
_symmetry.space_group_name_H-M   'P 1'
#
loop_
_entity.id
_entity.type
_entity.pdbx_description
1 polymer ?
#
loop_
_entity_poly.entity_id
_entity_poly.type
_entity_poly.pdbx_seq_one_letter_code
_entity_poly.pdbx_strand_id
1 'polypeptide(L)'
;HSFGSVDWRAPLRVHQDIILTDQMFVEPGEEGVLLLPAKTRYEQDEGGIETTTERRIAFTPEIPRQVGEARAEWKILLEIARATWPEKAEKLGCEDGWKVREEIARVVPFYDGVQHLKKTHDAVQYGGPHLCADGKFATADGKGHFVPVDLPPLRLEKGLFFASTRRGKQFNSLIYAERDPINGADRDSVLMSRADADELGLANGDRVQLKNDLGQFEGRVLIAPIATGNLQIHWPEGNVIIHRGSVDARGGVPNYNAWVRLEK
;
A
#
# COMPACT_ATOMS: atom_id res chain seq x y z
N HIS A 1 0.62 -7.16 -4.83
CA HIS A 1 2.01 -7.43 -4.51
C HIS A 1 2.62 -8.32 -5.59
N SER A 2 3.20 -7.72 -6.63
CA SER A 2 3.89 -8.46 -7.69
C SER A 2 5.34 -8.70 -7.27
N PHE A 3 5.57 -9.67 -6.43
CA PHE A 3 6.90 -10.19 -6.16
C PHE A 3 7.31 -11.30 -7.14
N GLY A 4 6.56 -11.52 -8.20
CA GLY A 4 6.69 -12.63 -9.13
C GLY A 4 8.02 -12.76 -9.87
N SER A 5 9.04 -11.99 -9.55
CA SER A 5 10.37 -12.12 -10.13
C SER A 5 11.48 -11.77 -9.15
N VAL A 6 11.18 -11.70 -7.85
CA VAL A 6 12.24 -11.56 -6.83
C VAL A 6 12.78 -12.95 -6.59
N ASP A 7 14.04 -13.13 -6.90
CA ASP A 7 14.79 -14.35 -6.56
C ASP A 7 15.01 -14.35 -5.02
N TRP A 8 14.12 -15.01 -4.33
CA TRP A 8 14.17 -15.16 -2.88
C TRP A 8 15.16 -16.27 -2.52
N ARG A 9 16.45 -15.97 -2.61
CA ARG A 9 17.53 -16.91 -2.22
C ARG A 9 17.92 -16.84 -0.75
N ALA A 10 17.08 -16.27 0.11
CA ALA A 10 17.36 -16.28 1.53
C ALA A 10 17.31 -17.75 2.04
N PRO A 11 18.35 -18.22 2.73
CA PRO A 11 18.36 -19.58 3.29
C PRO A 11 17.17 -19.85 4.21
N LEU A 12 16.86 -18.89 5.09
CA LEU A 12 15.68 -18.88 5.96
C LEU A 12 14.69 -17.81 5.50
N ARG A 13 13.43 -18.19 5.37
CA ARG A 13 12.32 -17.25 5.17
C ARG A 13 11.41 -17.25 6.40
N VAL A 14 11.10 -16.06 6.86
CA VAL A 14 10.19 -15.87 8.00
C VAL A 14 8.97 -15.11 7.52
N HIS A 15 7.80 -15.67 7.72
CA HIS A 15 6.52 -15.06 7.43
C HIS A 15 5.75 -14.81 8.72
N GLN A 16 5.41 -13.54 8.97
CA GLN A 16 4.54 -13.14 10.06
C GLN A 16 3.24 -12.61 9.45
N ASP A 17 2.16 -13.32 9.67
CA ASP A 17 0.87 -12.94 9.11
C ASP A 17 -0.29 -13.52 9.93
N ILE A 18 -1.48 -12.98 9.70
CA ILE A 18 -2.74 -13.42 10.33
C ILE A 18 -3.43 -14.54 9.54
N ILE A 19 -3.08 -14.71 8.27
CA ILE A 19 -3.59 -15.77 7.39
C ILE A 19 -2.47 -16.38 6.57
N LEU A 20 -2.67 -17.59 6.11
CA LEU A 20 -1.76 -18.22 5.16
C LEU A 20 -1.94 -17.60 3.76
N THR A 21 -0.83 -17.23 3.13
CA THR A 21 -0.80 -16.67 1.77
C THR A 21 0.06 -17.54 0.87
N ASP A 22 -0.15 -17.44 -0.44
CA ASP A 22 0.60 -18.23 -1.45
C ASP A 22 2.12 -18.03 -1.33
N GLN A 23 2.57 -16.90 -0.84
CA GLN A 23 3.99 -16.61 -0.63
C GLN A 23 4.65 -17.53 0.42
N MET A 24 3.86 -18.07 1.35
CA MET A 24 4.35 -18.99 2.39
C MET A 24 4.64 -20.39 1.84
N PHE A 25 4.06 -20.71 0.68
CA PHE A 25 4.19 -22.01 0.02
C PHE A 25 5.22 -22.01 -1.12
N VAL A 26 5.96 -20.93 -1.30
CA VAL A 26 7.08 -20.91 -2.24
C VAL A 26 8.16 -21.89 -1.76
N GLU A 27 8.85 -22.53 -2.72
CA GLU A 27 9.90 -23.51 -2.42
C GLU A 27 10.87 -23.00 -1.34
N PRO A 28 11.08 -23.78 -0.27
CA PRO A 28 11.90 -23.33 0.85
C PRO A 28 13.37 -23.22 0.44
N GLY A 29 14.09 -22.31 1.11
CA GLY A 29 15.55 -22.30 1.11
C GLY A 29 16.13 -23.45 1.95
N GLU A 30 17.44 -23.49 2.10
CA GLU A 30 18.15 -24.55 2.82
C GLU A 30 17.72 -24.68 4.29
N GLU A 31 17.39 -23.56 4.94
CA GLU A 31 16.96 -23.50 6.35
C GLU A 31 15.43 -23.54 6.51
N GLY A 32 14.69 -23.57 5.42
CA GLY A 32 13.24 -23.72 5.42
C GLY A 32 12.44 -22.42 5.48
N VAL A 33 11.18 -22.55 5.87
CA VAL A 33 10.21 -21.46 6.03
C VAL A 33 9.65 -21.51 7.46
N LEU A 34 9.82 -20.42 8.20
CA LEU A 34 9.25 -20.24 9.52
C LEU A 34 7.98 -19.41 9.43
N LEU A 35 6.87 -19.93 9.95
CA LEU A 35 5.59 -19.23 10.03
C LEU A 35 5.38 -18.76 11.48
N LEU A 36 5.18 -17.46 11.64
CA LEU A 36 4.89 -16.81 12.92
C LEU A 36 3.46 -16.28 12.89
N PRO A 37 2.49 -16.98 13.49
CA PRO A 37 1.10 -16.54 13.48
C PRO A 37 0.93 -15.27 14.31
N ALA A 38 0.29 -14.26 13.71
CA ALA A 38 0.05 -12.97 14.33
C ALA A 38 -1.42 -12.79 14.71
N LYS A 39 -1.67 -12.06 15.79
CA LYS A 39 -2.99 -11.60 16.18
C LYS A 39 -3.49 -10.52 15.21
N THR A 40 -4.78 -10.49 14.95
CA THR A 40 -5.42 -9.37 14.28
C THR A 40 -5.34 -8.10 15.14
N ARG A 41 -5.55 -6.93 14.55
CA ARG A 41 -5.54 -5.67 15.31
C ARG A 41 -6.57 -5.64 16.44
N TYR A 42 -7.67 -6.39 16.32
CA TYR A 42 -8.69 -6.48 17.36
C TYR A 42 -8.32 -7.41 18.51
N GLU A 43 -7.34 -8.27 18.31
CA GLU A 43 -6.85 -9.25 19.27
C GLU A 43 -5.50 -8.81 19.88
N GLN A 44 -5.00 -7.62 19.51
CA GLN A 44 -3.74 -7.08 20.06
C GLN A 44 -3.86 -6.92 21.57
N ASP A 45 -2.85 -7.39 22.28
CA ASP A 45 -2.77 -7.28 23.74
C ASP A 45 -2.85 -5.82 24.16
N GLU A 46 -3.69 -5.49 25.12
CA GLU A 46 -4.01 -4.13 25.63
C GLU A 46 -4.61 -3.19 24.57
N GLY A 47 -5.15 -3.78 23.48
CA GLY A 47 -5.79 -3.05 22.40
C GLY A 47 -4.82 -2.50 21.35
N GLY A 48 -5.36 -2.16 20.21
CA GLY A 48 -4.64 -1.64 19.06
C GLY A 48 -4.97 -0.18 18.75
N ILE A 49 -4.09 0.48 18.02
CA ILE A 49 -4.33 1.78 17.42
C ILE A 49 -4.24 1.70 15.90
N GLU A 50 -4.99 2.54 15.22
CA GLU A 50 -5.00 2.64 13.76
C GLU A 50 -4.97 4.10 13.33
N THR A 51 -4.06 4.42 12.43
CA THR A 51 -3.98 5.74 11.81
C THR A 51 -4.80 5.77 10.53
N THR A 52 -5.75 6.69 10.44
CA THR A 52 -6.55 6.92 9.24
C THR A 52 -5.93 7.97 8.33
N THR A 53 -6.40 8.02 7.08
CA THR A 53 -5.99 9.04 6.10
C THR A 53 -6.37 10.46 6.53
N GLU A 54 -7.36 10.60 7.42
CA GLU A 54 -7.83 11.87 7.96
C GLU A 54 -7.00 12.38 9.14
N ARG A 55 -5.81 11.83 9.35
CA ARG A 55 -4.93 12.18 10.46
C ARG A 55 -5.53 11.86 11.84
N ARG A 56 -6.35 10.85 11.90
CA ARG A 56 -6.96 10.41 13.15
C ARG A 56 -6.35 9.08 13.58
N ILE A 57 -5.89 8.99 14.81
CA ILE A 57 -5.46 7.75 15.43
C ILE A 57 -6.58 7.28 16.35
N ALA A 58 -7.24 6.19 15.99
CA ALA A 58 -8.34 5.61 16.73
C ALA A 58 -7.86 4.41 17.55
N PHE A 59 -8.45 4.22 18.71
CA PHE A 59 -8.19 3.08 19.58
C PHE A 59 -9.26 2.01 19.42
N THR A 60 -8.83 0.76 19.41
CA THR A 60 -9.69 -0.41 19.45
C THR A 60 -9.30 -1.24 20.67
N PRO A 61 -10.21 -1.43 21.65
CA PRO A 61 -9.96 -2.30 22.79
C PRO A 61 -9.65 -3.74 22.35
N GLU A 62 -8.88 -4.43 23.15
CA GLU A 62 -8.62 -5.84 22.96
C GLU A 62 -9.92 -6.66 23.01
N ILE A 63 -10.11 -7.54 22.04
CA ILE A 63 -11.06 -8.65 22.13
C ILE A 63 -10.28 -9.86 22.63
N PRO A 64 -10.49 -10.30 23.88
CA PRO A 64 -9.69 -11.35 24.49
C PRO A 64 -9.99 -12.70 23.84
N ARG A 65 -9.33 -12.96 22.74
CA ARG A 65 -9.44 -14.18 21.97
C ARG A 65 -8.05 -14.71 21.64
N GLN A 66 -7.81 -15.96 21.94
CA GLN A 66 -6.61 -16.65 21.54
C GLN A 66 -6.91 -17.62 20.39
N VAL A 67 -6.23 -17.46 19.28
CA VAL A 67 -6.33 -18.34 18.12
C VAL A 67 -4.99 -19.07 17.96
N GLY A 68 -4.96 -20.36 18.30
CA GLY A 68 -3.73 -21.15 18.27
C GLY A 68 -2.58 -20.47 19.03
N GLU A 69 -1.44 -20.36 18.37
CA GLU A 69 -0.22 -19.74 18.94
C GLU A 69 -0.04 -18.29 18.47
N ALA A 70 -1.09 -17.63 17.95
CA ALA A 70 -1.01 -16.25 17.48
C ALA A 70 -0.58 -15.30 18.59
N ARG A 71 0.37 -14.41 18.28
CA ARG A 71 0.91 -13.40 19.19
C ARG A 71 0.74 -12.01 18.60
N ALA A 72 0.76 -10.99 19.46
CA ALA A 72 0.82 -9.62 19.00
C ALA A 72 2.08 -9.39 18.16
N GLU A 73 1.93 -8.73 16.99
CA GLU A 73 3.03 -8.55 16.04
C GLU A 73 4.23 -7.84 16.67
N TRP A 74 3.98 -6.83 17.49
CA TRP A 74 5.05 -6.09 18.17
C TRP A 74 5.81 -6.97 19.17
N LYS A 75 5.14 -7.94 19.85
CA LYS A 75 5.79 -8.90 20.75
C LYS A 75 6.73 -9.84 19.98
N ILE A 76 6.30 -10.34 18.84
CA ILE A 76 7.12 -11.18 17.97
C ILE A 76 8.41 -10.45 17.59
N LEU A 77 8.29 -9.21 17.11
CA LEU A 77 9.45 -8.40 16.71
C LEU A 77 10.37 -8.09 17.89
N LEU A 78 9.79 -7.78 19.04
CA LEU A 78 10.54 -7.49 20.27
C LEU A 78 11.32 -8.72 20.75
N GLU A 79 10.72 -9.90 20.73
CA GLU A 79 11.38 -11.15 21.12
C GLU A 79 12.54 -11.50 20.15
N ILE A 80 12.33 -11.31 18.84
CA ILE A 80 13.41 -11.49 17.86
C ILE A 80 14.55 -10.52 18.15
N ALA A 81 14.24 -9.24 18.38
CA ALA A 81 15.25 -8.23 18.68
C ALA A 81 16.03 -8.53 19.96
N ARG A 82 15.36 -8.97 21.03
CA ARG A 82 15.98 -9.35 22.29
C ARG A 82 16.86 -10.59 22.16
N ALA A 83 16.43 -11.57 21.35
CA ALA A 83 17.24 -12.76 21.08
C ALA A 83 18.47 -12.44 20.23
N THR A 84 18.34 -11.49 19.29
CA THR A 84 19.44 -11.09 18.40
C THR A 84 20.47 -10.21 19.12
N TRP A 85 20.02 -9.33 20.03
CA TRP A 85 20.87 -8.39 20.76
C TRP A 85 20.58 -8.43 22.28
N PRO A 86 20.96 -9.53 22.97
CA PRO A 86 20.68 -9.67 24.39
C PRO A 86 21.20 -8.51 25.24
N GLU A 87 22.36 -7.95 24.86
CA GLU A 87 22.99 -6.82 25.54
C GLU A 87 22.21 -5.51 25.43
N LYS A 88 21.25 -5.44 24.53
CA LYS A 88 20.36 -4.30 24.34
C LYS A 88 18.94 -4.54 24.86
N ALA A 89 18.66 -5.72 25.37
CA ALA A 89 17.31 -6.13 25.76
C ALA A 89 16.65 -5.14 26.75
N GLU A 90 17.42 -4.63 27.71
CA GLU A 90 16.94 -3.65 28.69
C GLU A 90 16.55 -2.29 28.06
N LYS A 91 17.12 -1.96 26.92
CA LYS A 91 16.81 -0.73 26.18
C LYS A 91 15.54 -0.85 25.33
N LEU A 92 15.07 -2.07 25.10
CA LEU A 92 13.87 -2.39 24.34
C LEU A 92 12.67 -2.47 25.29
N GLY A 93 12.30 -1.34 25.87
CA GLY A 93 11.36 -1.23 26.98
C GLY A 93 9.87 -1.38 26.65
N CYS A 94 9.49 -1.99 25.54
CA CYS A 94 8.10 -2.21 25.15
C CYS A 94 7.57 -3.50 25.79
N GLU A 95 7.27 -3.50 27.06
CA GLU A 95 6.83 -4.69 27.82
C GLU A 95 5.37 -5.04 27.56
N ASP A 96 4.57 -4.05 27.26
CA ASP A 96 3.14 -4.14 26.96
C ASP A 96 2.69 -3.12 25.91
N GLY A 97 1.45 -3.24 25.43
CA GLY A 97 0.90 -2.32 24.43
C GLY A 97 0.77 -0.86 24.93
N TRP A 98 0.70 -0.66 26.24
CA TRP A 98 0.70 0.70 26.83
C TRP A 98 2.07 1.33 26.68
N LYS A 99 3.13 0.59 26.97
CA LYS A 99 4.52 1.06 26.83
C LYS A 99 4.87 1.33 25.35
N VAL A 100 4.35 0.54 24.43
CA VAL A 100 4.48 0.82 22.99
C VAL A 100 3.86 2.19 22.65
N ARG A 101 2.65 2.50 23.16
CA ARG A 101 2.01 3.79 22.91
C ARG A 101 2.72 4.97 23.58
N GLU A 102 3.26 4.76 24.78
CA GLU A 102 4.09 5.77 25.46
C GLU A 102 5.35 6.07 24.63
N GLU A 103 5.99 5.06 24.09
CA GLU A 103 7.16 5.24 23.24
C GLU A 103 6.83 5.93 21.93
N ILE A 104 5.72 5.58 21.28
CA ILE A 104 5.24 6.26 20.07
C ILE A 104 5.06 7.77 20.34
N ALA A 105 4.39 8.14 21.42
CA ALA A 105 4.19 9.55 21.77
C ALA A 105 5.52 10.29 22.02
N ARG A 106 6.48 9.60 22.64
CA ARG A 106 7.80 10.16 22.91
C ARG A 106 8.66 10.34 21.65
N VAL A 107 8.62 9.36 20.73
CA VAL A 107 9.45 9.36 19.51
C VAL A 107 8.81 10.21 18.42
N VAL A 108 7.49 10.26 18.37
CA VAL A 108 6.72 11.03 17.39
C VAL A 108 5.85 12.05 18.15
N PRO A 109 6.39 13.21 18.55
CA PRO A 109 5.64 14.21 19.34
C PRO A 109 4.32 14.66 18.68
N PHE A 110 4.23 14.55 17.35
CA PHE A 110 3.02 14.84 16.60
C PHE A 110 1.86 13.88 16.93
N TYR A 111 2.16 12.72 17.49
CA TYR A 111 1.19 11.71 17.92
C TYR A 111 0.90 11.75 19.43
N ASP A 112 1.35 12.82 20.11
CA ASP A 112 1.08 12.97 21.54
C ASP A 112 -0.42 12.82 21.83
N GLY A 113 -0.73 12.12 22.90
CA GLY A 113 -2.08 11.74 23.29
C GLY A 113 -2.43 10.26 23.02
N VAL A 114 -1.68 9.55 22.16
CA VAL A 114 -1.96 8.12 21.88
C VAL A 114 -1.78 7.23 23.08
N GLN A 115 -0.90 7.60 24.03
CA GLN A 115 -0.67 6.91 25.29
C GLN A 115 -1.86 6.97 26.25
N HIS A 116 -2.84 7.84 25.98
CA HIS A 116 -4.02 8.03 26.82
C HIS A 116 -5.28 7.34 26.27
N LEU A 117 -5.20 6.72 25.09
CA LEU A 117 -6.32 6.02 24.45
C LEU A 117 -6.61 4.71 25.20
N LYS A 118 -7.83 4.52 25.73
CA LYS A 118 -8.18 3.39 26.62
C LYS A 118 -9.45 2.65 26.27
N LYS A 119 -10.38 3.29 25.54
CA LYS A 119 -11.70 2.73 25.28
C LYS A 119 -12.15 3.01 23.84
N THR A 120 -13.15 2.30 23.40
CA THR A 120 -13.81 2.52 22.11
C THR A 120 -14.16 3.99 21.93
N HIS A 121 -13.91 4.53 20.75
CA HIS A 121 -14.08 5.92 20.33
C HIS A 121 -13.00 6.90 20.82
N ASP A 122 -12.11 6.50 21.72
CA ASP A 122 -10.95 7.35 22.00
C ASP A 122 -10.12 7.52 20.72
N ALA A 123 -9.69 8.75 20.49
CA ALA A 123 -8.88 9.07 19.31
C ALA A 123 -8.07 10.34 19.49
N VAL A 124 -6.98 10.43 18.76
CA VAL A 124 -6.17 11.65 18.61
C VAL A 124 -6.29 12.13 17.17
N GLN A 125 -6.62 13.41 16.99
CA GLN A 125 -6.53 14.11 15.71
C GLN A 125 -5.19 14.85 15.68
N TYR A 126 -4.14 14.20 15.14
CA TYR A 126 -2.82 14.82 15.17
C TYR A 126 -2.73 16.04 14.25
N GLY A 127 -2.09 17.09 14.76
CA GLY A 127 -2.06 18.42 14.12
C GLY A 127 -3.37 19.20 14.26
N GLY A 128 -4.32 18.74 15.10
CA GLY A 128 -5.59 19.40 15.36
C GLY A 128 -6.63 19.21 14.23
N PRO A 129 -7.84 19.78 14.38
CA PRO A 129 -8.90 19.67 13.37
C PRO A 129 -8.50 20.19 11.99
N HIS A 130 -7.73 21.27 11.95
CA HIS A 130 -7.19 21.85 10.72
C HIS A 130 -5.69 22.08 10.89
N LEU A 131 -4.90 21.62 9.92
CA LEU A 131 -3.47 21.92 9.89
C LEU A 131 -3.28 23.42 9.67
N CYS A 132 -2.33 24.00 10.40
CA CYS A 132 -1.98 25.42 10.29
C CYS A 132 -3.20 26.37 10.41
N ALA A 133 -4.18 26.03 11.27
CA ALA A 133 -5.43 26.78 11.43
C ALA A 133 -5.21 28.24 11.87
N ASP A 134 -4.12 28.50 12.57
CA ASP A 134 -3.68 29.82 13.01
C ASP A 134 -2.81 30.58 12.00
N GLY A 135 -2.66 30.02 10.77
CA GLY A 135 -1.79 30.56 9.74
C GLY A 135 -0.29 30.38 10.00
N LYS A 136 0.07 29.62 11.06
CA LYS A 136 1.48 29.31 11.36
C LYS A 136 1.86 27.96 10.80
N PHE A 137 3.01 27.92 10.16
CA PHE A 137 3.57 26.71 9.56
C PHE A 137 4.82 26.28 10.37
N ALA A 138 5.06 24.98 10.42
CA ALA A 138 6.24 24.40 11.09
C ALA A 138 7.51 24.56 10.23
N THR A 139 7.79 25.78 9.80
CA THR A 139 8.95 26.20 9.01
C THR A 139 9.79 27.20 9.82
N ALA A 140 11.03 27.41 9.44
CA ALA A 140 11.94 28.32 10.16
C ALA A 140 11.41 29.76 10.26
N ASP A 141 10.63 30.22 9.27
CA ASP A 141 10.05 31.55 9.21
C ASP A 141 8.54 31.57 9.53
N GLY A 142 7.96 30.43 9.88
CA GLY A 142 6.54 30.29 10.22
C GLY A 142 5.58 30.44 9.03
N LYS A 143 6.07 30.44 7.79
CA LYS A 143 5.28 30.65 6.58
C LYS A 143 5.18 29.38 5.72
N GLY A 144 4.08 29.25 4.99
CA GLY A 144 3.94 28.25 3.94
C GLY A 144 4.81 28.60 2.74
N HIS A 145 5.55 27.62 2.22
CA HIS A 145 6.41 27.78 1.06
C HIS A 145 5.84 27.02 -0.12
N PHE A 146 5.55 27.73 -1.21
CA PHE A 146 5.20 27.09 -2.47
C PHE A 146 6.46 26.60 -3.18
N VAL A 147 6.42 25.37 -3.64
CA VAL A 147 7.48 24.80 -4.46
C VAL A 147 6.97 24.74 -5.89
N PRO A 148 7.59 25.48 -6.84
CA PRO A 148 7.25 25.34 -8.24
C PRO A 148 7.62 23.93 -8.71
N VAL A 149 6.73 23.33 -9.48
CA VAL A 149 6.94 22.00 -10.08
C VAL A 149 6.84 22.16 -11.58
N ASP A 150 7.88 21.76 -12.28
CA ASP A 150 7.85 21.69 -13.74
C ASP A 150 6.91 20.56 -14.17
N LEU A 151 5.98 20.88 -15.06
CA LEU A 151 5.13 19.87 -15.64
C LEU A 151 5.95 19.00 -16.60
N PRO A 152 5.81 17.67 -16.52
CA PRO A 152 6.49 16.78 -17.45
C PRO A 152 5.99 17.07 -18.88
N PRO A 153 6.88 17.00 -19.89
CA PRO A 153 6.48 17.23 -21.27
C PRO A 153 5.46 16.18 -21.71
N LEU A 154 4.38 16.63 -22.37
CA LEU A 154 3.44 15.74 -23.00
C LEU A 154 4.13 15.01 -24.18
N ARG A 155 4.07 13.70 -24.18
CA ARG A 155 4.52 12.87 -25.30
C ARG A 155 3.34 12.67 -26.26
N LEU A 156 3.29 13.50 -27.30
CA LEU A 156 2.27 13.41 -28.35
C LEU A 156 2.83 12.58 -29.53
N GLU A 157 2.81 11.28 -29.38
CA GLU A 157 3.20 10.34 -30.43
C GLU A 157 2.01 9.44 -30.76
N LYS A 158 1.70 9.30 -32.07
CA LYS A 158 0.57 8.47 -32.51
C LYS A 158 0.75 7.01 -32.07
N GLY A 159 -0.28 6.46 -31.47
CA GLY A 159 -0.27 5.09 -30.94
C GLY A 159 0.47 4.92 -29.61
N LEU A 160 0.94 6.02 -28.99
CA LEU A 160 1.51 6.00 -27.64
C LEU A 160 0.44 6.48 -26.64
N PHE A 161 0.20 5.67 -25.65
CA PHE A 161 -0.78 5.93 -24.59
C PHE A 161 -0.12 6.05 -23.22
N PHE A 162 -0.69 6.87 -22.37
CA PHE A 162 -0.30 6.97 -20.96
C PHE A 162 -1.18 6.02 -20.11
N ALA A 163 -0.62 4.90 -19.73
CA ALA A 163 -1.31 3.90 -18.94
C ALA A 163 -1.08 4.15 -17.44
N SER A 164 -2.17 4.31 -16.70
CA SER A 164 -2.15 4.40 -15.24
C SER A 164 -2.64 3.11 -14.62
N THR A 165 -1.89 2.57 -13.67
CA THR A 165 -2.34 1.42 -12.89
C THR A 165 -3.04 1.88 -11.61
N ARG A 166 -4.09 1.19 -11.22
CA ARG A 166 -4.79 1.43 -9.96
C ARG A 166 -5.34 0.14 -9.37
N ARG A 167 -5.67 0.19 -8.10
CA ARG A 167 -6.20 -0.98 -7.36
C ARG A 167 -7.63 -1.22 -7.78
N GLY A 168 -8.41 -0.94 -8.46
CA GLY A 168 -9.84 -1.23 -8.60
C GLY A 168 -10.59 -1.51 -7.28
N LYS A 169 -11.88 -1.30 -7.23
CA LYS A 169 -12.70 -1.55 -6.04
C LYS A 169 -12.97 -3.04 -5.81
N GLN A 170 -12.83 -3.86 -6.85
CA GLN A 170 -12.97 -5.31 -6.76
C GLN A 170 -11.82 -5.99 -5.99
N PHE A 171 -10.72 -5.26 -5.76
CA PHE A 171 -9.57 -5.80 -5.06
C PHE A 171 -8.99 -4.82 -4.05
N ASN A 172 -8.96 -5.22 -2.80
CA ASN A 172 -8.18 -4.59 -1.74
C ASN A 172 -7.75 -5.67 -0.73
N SER A 173 -7.12 -5.29 0.36
CA SER A 173 -6.66 -6.24 1.38
C SER A 173 -7.77 -7.04 2.07
N LEU A 174 -9.01 -6.68 1.91
CA LEU A 174 -10.16 -7.32 2.57
C LEU A 174 -11.21 -7.83 1.59
N ILE A 175 -11.23 -7.34 0.37
CA ILE A 175 -12.26 -7.64 -0.64
C ILE A 175 -11.57 -8.19 -1.87
N TYR A 176 -12.01 -9.35 -2.31
CA TYR A 176 -11.64 -9.94 -3.59
C TYR A 176 -12.92 -10.28 -4.35
N ALA A 177 -13.17 -9.55 -5.43
CA ALA A 177 -14.31 -9.74 -6.31
C ALA A 177 -13.86 -9.77 -7.76
N GLU A 178 -14.64 -10.38 -8.63
CA GLU A 178 -14.34 -10.48 -10.06
C GLU A 178 -14.44 -9.13 -10.76
N ARG A 179 -15.42 -8.31 -10.36
CA ARG A 179 -15.75 -7.04 -10.99
C ARG A 179 -15.71 -5.86 -10.04
N ASP A 180 -15.26 -4.74 -10.56
CA ASP A 180 -15.36 -3.46 -9.86
C ASP A 180 -16.84 -3.05 -9.76
N PRO A 181 -17.42 -2.89 -8.55
CA PRO A 181 -18.83 -2.59 -8.36
C PRO A 181 -19.23 -1.19 -8.84
N ILE A 182 -18.27 -0.31 -9.13
CA ILE A 182 -18.52 1.07 -9.55
C ILE A 182 -18.60 1.18 -11.08
N ASN A 183 -17.66 0.56 -11.79
CA ASN A 183 -17.54 0.71 -13.23
C ASN A 183 -17.67 -0.60 -14.02
N GLY A 184 -17.84 -1.74 -13.34
CA GLY A 184 -18.03 -3.04 -13.95
C GLY A 184 -16.76 -3.64 -14.57
N ALA A 185 -15.58 -3.04 -14.33
CA ALA A 185 -14.33 -3.53 -14.89
C ALA A 185 -13.92 -4.88 -14.28
N ASP A 186 -13.50 -5.79 -15.12
CA ASP A 186 -12.81 -7.02 -14.73
C ASP A 186 -11.33 -6.71 -14.47
N ARG A 187 -10.57 -7.68 -13.94
CA ARG A 187 -9.15 -7.51 -13.60
C ARG A 187 -8.24 -7.26 -14.80
N ASP A 188 -8.61 -7.79 -15.96
CA ASP A 188 -7.92 -7.62 -17.24
C ASP A 188 -8.48 -6.47 -18.10
N SER A 189 -9.36 -5.64 -17.54
CA SER A 189 -9.93 -4.51 -18.30
C SER A 189 -8.89 -3.44 -18.59
N VAL A 190 -8.86 -3.01 -19.85
CA VAL A 190 -8.16 -1.81 -20.32
C VAL A 190 -9.19 -0.73 -20.59
N LEU A 191 -9.33 0.19 -19.63
CA LEU A 191 -10.24 1.31 -19.78
C LEU A 191 -9.65 2.31 -20.75
N MET A 192 -10.43 2.73 -21.75
CA MET A 192 -10.02 3.74 -22.73
C MET A 192 -11.17 4.66 -23.11
N SER A 193 -10.84 5.80 -23.69
CA SER A 193 -11.86 6.75 -24.14
C SER A 193 -12.63 6.22 -25.34
N ARG A 194 -13.87 6.69 -25.53
CA ARG A 194 -14.65 6.41 -26.74
C ARG A 194 -13.92 6.87 -27.99
N ALA A 195 -13.32 8.05 -27.96
CA ALA A 195 -12.62 8.62 -29.11
C ALA A 195 -11.43 7.77 -29.55
N ASP A 196 -10.61 7.31 -28.59
CA ASP A 196 -9.47 6.42 -28.89
C ASP A 196 -9.95 5.07 -29.43
N ALA A 197 -11.01 4.51 -28.86
CA ALA A 197 -11.58 3.25 -29.30
C ALA A 197 -12.08 3.34 -30.75
N ASP A 198 -12.81 4.41 -31.08
CA ASP A 198 -13.34 4.65 -32.42
C ASP A 198 -12.20 4.87 -33.45
N GLU A 199 -11.15 5.63 -33.08
CA GLU A 199 -9.96 5.83 -33.95
C GLU A 199 -9.23 4.53 -34.25
N LEU A 200 -9.16 3.62 -33.26
CA LEU A 200 -8.48 2.33 -33.38
C LEU A 200 -9.37 1.22 -33.92
N GLY A 201 -10.66 1.48 -34.13
CA GLY A 201 -11.65 0.47 -34.55
C GLY A 201 -11.83 -0.63 -33.50
N LEU A 202 -11.89 -0.24 -32.22
CA LEU A 202 -12.03 -1.14 -31.07
C LEU A 202 -13.42 -1.00 -30.44
N ALA A 203 -13.91 -2.11 -29.93
CA ALA A 203 -15.16 -2.21 -29.18
C ALA A 203 -14.94 -2.81 -27.78
N ASN A 204 -15.95 -2.66 -26.91
CA ASN A 204 -15.92 -3.33 -25.60
C ASN A 204 -15.71 -4.84 -25.77
N GLY A 205 -14.76 -5.38 -25.01
CA GLY A 205 -14.42 -6.81 -25.00
C GLY A 205 -13.34 -7.20 -25.99
N ASP A 206 -12.95 -6.34 -26.94
CA ASP A 206 -11.85 -6.61 -27.86
C ASP A 206 -10.55 -6.84 -27.09
N ARG A 207 -9.79 -7.86 -27.50
CA ARG A 207 -8.48 -8.14 -26.92
C ARG A 207 -7.45 -7.16 -27.44
N VAL A 208 -6.64 -6.66 -26.54
CA VAL A 208 -5.54 -5.73 -26.85
C VAL A 208 -4.32 -6.08 -26.02
N GLN A 209 -3.16 -5.70 -26.53
CA GLN A 209 -1.89 -5.87 -25.87
C GLN A 209 -1.23 -4.50 -25.68
N LEU A 210 -0.87 -4.20 -24.44
CA LEU A 210 -0.10 -3.00 -24.09
C LEU A 210 1.36 -3.38 -23.93
N LYS A 211 2.24 -2.71 -24.67
CA LYS A 211 3.68 -3.02 -24.70
C LYS A 211 4.53 -1.81 -24.39
N ASN A 212 5.63 -2.05 -23.70
CA ASN A 212 6.77 -1.16 -23.57
C ASN A 212 8.08 -1.94 -23.49
N ASP A 213 9.19 -1.29 -23.18
CA ASP A 213 10.51 -1.88 -23.03
C ASP A 213 10.65 -2.88 -21.86
N LEU A 214 9.72 -2.88 -20.92
CA LEU A 214 9.75 -3.76 -19.74
C LEU A 214 8.99 -5.07 -19.96
N GLY A 215 7.91 -5.02 -20.73
CA GLY A 215 7.05 -6.18 -20.91
C GLY A 215 5.75 -5.85 -21.64
N GLN A 216 4.82 -6.78 -21.51
CA GLN A 216 3.51 -6.68 -22.14
C GLN A 216 2.41 -7.07 -21.16
N PHE A 217 1.27 -6.39 -21.31
CA PHE A 217 0.03 -6.68 -20.59
C PHE A 217 -1.06 -6.99 -21.61
N GLU A 218 -1.72 -8.12 -21.47
CA GLU A 218 -2.88 -8.50 -22.28
C GLU A 218 -4.17 -8.19 -21.52
N GLY A 219 -5.11 -7.55 -22.21
CA GLY A 219 -6.38 -7.20 -21.59
C GLY A 219 -7.50 -7.06 -22.59
N ARG A 220 -8.67 -6.66 -22.08
CA ARG A 220 -9.88 -6.43 -22.85
C ARG A 220 -10.34 -4.99 -22.72
N VAL A 221 -10.67 -4.39 -23.85
CA VAL A 221 -11.16 -3.00 -23.92
C VAL A 221 -12.44 -2.85 -23.09
N LEU A 222 -12.43 -1.81 -22.27
CA LEU A 222 -13.62 -1.28 -21.59
C LEU A 222 -13.71 0.22 -21.89
N ILE A 223 -14.69 0.61 -22.70
CA ILE A 223 -14.90 2.02 -23.03
C ILE A 223 -15.46 2.74 -21.82
N ALA A 224 -14.75 3.77 -21.35
CA ALA A 224 -15.01 4.49 -20.12
C ALA A 224 -14.82 6.01 -20.32
N PRO A 225 -15.40 6.85 -19.45
CA PRO A 225 -15.26 8.30 -19.52
C PRO A 225 -13.89 8.75 -18.97
N ILE A 226 -12.83 8.46 -19.72
CA ILE A 226 -11.47 8.91 -19.44
C ILE A 226 -10.96 9.81 -20.56
N ALA A 227 -9.92 10.57 -20.29
CA ALA A 227 -9.34 11.49 -21.28
C ALA A 227 -8.64 10.71 -22.40
N THR A 228 -8.76 11.24 -23.63
CA THR A 228 -8.08 10.71 -24.82
C THR A 228 -6.58 10.59 -24.61
N GLY A 229 -5.97 9.56 -25.18
CA GLY A 229 -4.54 9.26 -25.02
C GLY A 229 -4.17 8.62 -23.66
N ASN A 230 -5.15 8.38 -22.80
CA ASN A 230 -4.94 7.73 -21.50
C ASN A 230 -5.59 6.35 -21.46
N LEU A 231 -4.93 5.44 -20.78
CA LEU A 231 -5.46 4.12 -20.44
C LEU A 231 -5.44 3.94 -18.93
N GLN A 232 -6.38 3.14 -18.42
CA GLN A 232 -6.36 2.69 -17.04
C GLN A 232 -6.45 1.18 -16.99
N ILE A 233 -5.55 0.58 -16.23
CA ILE A 233 -5.50 -0.86 -15.97
C ILE A 233 -5.43 -1.11 -14.45
N HIS A 234 -5.52 -2.36 -14.05
CA HIS A 234 -5.45 -2.71 -12.65
C HIS A 234 -4.08 -3.29 -12.26
N TRP A 235 -3.66 -3.02 -11.07
CA TRP A 235 -2.54 -3.74 -10.46
C TRP A 235 -3.07 -4.82 -9.50
N PRO A 236 -2.37 -5.94 -9.26
CA PRO A 236 -0.96 -6.18 -9.64
C PRO A 236 -0.72 -6.56 -11.10
N GLU A 237 -1.73 -6.91 -11.88
CA GLU A 237 -1.57 -7.44 -13.24
C GLU A 237 -0.80 -6.48 -14.16
N GLY A 238 -1.14 -5.19 -14.11
CA GLY A 238 -0.48 -4.13 -14.89
C GLY A 238 0.96 -3.83 -14.48
N ASN A 239 1.47 -4.39 -13.38
CA ASN A 239 2.84 -4.10 -12.92
C ASN A 239 3.93 -4.60 -13.87
N VAL A 240 3.60 -5.48 -14.81
CA VAL A 240 4.53 -5.99 -15.83
C VAL A 240 5.07 -4.90 -16.75
N ILE A 241 4.36 -3.78 -16.87
CA ILE A 241 4.76 -2.62 -17.69
C ILE A 241 5.19 -1.40 -16.86
N ILE A 242 5.29 -1.51 -15.53
CA ILE A 242 5.67 -0.40 -14.64
C ILE A 242 7.14 -0.50 -14.26
N HIS A 243 7.87 0.61 -14.42
CA HIS A 243 9.28 0.70 -14.05
C HIS A 243 9.50 0.52 -12.55
N ARG A 244 10.37 -0.40 -12.18
CA ARG A 244 10.79 -0.61 -10.81
C ARG A 244 11.72 0.52 -10.36
N GLY A 245 11.57 0.94 -9.11
CA GLY A 245 12.44 1.97 -8.54
C GLY A 245 12.19 3.38 -9.05
N SER A 246 11.23 3.59 -9.96
CA SER A 246 10.78 4.94 -10.30
C SER A 246 9.90 5.47 -9.18
N VAL A 247 10.43 6.40 -8.41
CA VAL A 247 9.75 7.02 -7.27
C VAL A 247 9.85 8.53 -7.36
N ASP A 248 8.86 9.22 -6.80
CA ASP A 248 8.95 10.65 -6.60
C ASP A 248 10.11 10.99 -5.66
N ALA A 249 10.98 11.89 -6.07
CA ALA A 249 12.21 12.19 -5.34
C ALA A 249 11.98 12.84 -3.97
N ARG A 250 10.81 13.43 -3.73
CA ARG A 250 10.46 14.12 -2.49
C ARG A 250 9.53 13.30 -1.61
N GLY A 251 8.46 12.75 -2.21
CA GLY A 251 7.44 11.98 -1.50
C GLY A 251 7.77 10.49 -1.39
N GLY A 252 8.74 9.97 -2.14
CA GLY A 252 9.05 8.54 -2.17
C GLY A 252 7.91 7.68 -2.72
N VAL A 253 6.91 8.31 -3.35
CA VAL A 253 5.74 7.59 -3.88
C VAL A 253 6.13 6.89 -5.17
N PRO A 254 5.85 5.59 -5.31
CA PRO A 254 6.11 4.87 -6.56
C PRO A 254 5.33 5.46 -7.73
N ASN A 255 5.96 5.50 -8.90
CA ASN A 255 5.27 5.87 -10.12
C ASN A 255 4.41 4.70 -10.60
N TYR A 256 3.11 4.89 -10.63
CA TYR A 256 2.13 3.89 -11.06
C TYR A 256 1.77 4.00 -12.55
N ASN A 257 2.53 4.75 -13.34
CA ASN A 257 2.21 5.06 -14.72
C ASN A 257 3.32 4.58 -15.66
N ALA A 258 2.95 4.30 -16.90
CA ALA A 258 3.86 3.94 -17.97
C ALA A 258 3.38 4.45 -19.32
N TRP A 259 4.32 4.73 -20.21
CA TRP A 259 4.03 4.93 -21.63
C TRP A 259 4.02 3.57 -22.32
N VAL A 260 2.98 3.30 -23.09
CA VAL A 260 2.76 2.02 -23.76
C VAL A 260 2.29 2.21 -25.19
N ARG A 261 2.62 1.25 -26.06
CA ARG A 261 1.96 1.07 -27.35
C ARG A 261 0.83 0.06 -27.20
N LEU A 262 -0.26 0.31 -27.91
CA LEU A 262 -1.39 -0.60 -27.97
C LEU A 262 -1.38 -1.32 -29.30
N GLU A 263 -1.46 -2.64 -29.24
CA GLU A 263 -1.59 -3.54 -30.39
C GLU A 263 -2.90 -4.34 -30.29
N LYS A 264 -3.47 -4.69 -31.45
CA LYS A 264 -4.71 -5.47 -31.54
C LYS A 264 -4.39 -6.96 -31.72
#